data_8edd6a39fbe8dbd2937e061934d4f838
#
_entry.id   8edd6a39fbe8dbd2937e061934d4f838
#
_cell.length_a   1.000
_cell.length_b   1.000
_cell.length_c   1.000
_cell.angle_alpha   90.00
_cell.angle_beta   90.00
_cell.angle_gamma   90.00
#
_symmetry.space_group_name_H-M   'P 1'
#
loop_
_entity.id
_entity.type
_entity.pdbx_description
1 polymer ?
#
loop_
_entity_poly.entity_id
_entity_poly.type
_entity_poly.pdbx_seq_one_letter_code
_entity_poly.pdbx_strand_id
1 'polypeptide(L)'
;SWVLRDSAEGKNAVNSLASAQKLADEARKLYLIEYADKWDAFMRDVRARPVNGLEDAAILARQLSDPSSPLANLVRFAARETSMTGTNQGDAASWFDRQRNRIEQQRRDILGEISGERARFRLTPERAVEDRFELLRRLGYQLLQTTNASNDPLSRSFEALYSQLTTLSTSLRGGQVVPAGGTLKRLQLDAARQPEPVRSVMMDLLQVGDSQTIQQSQKNLSKGASSLASGLCKSSISGRYPFSRNARAEVGIEDFSLMFGQSGAMQQFFD
;
A
#
# COMPACT_ATOMS: atom_id res chain seq x y z
N SER A 1 -39.65 -3.79 59.98
CA SER A 1 -39.84 -3.18 58.64
C SER A 1 -38.65 -2.40 58.10
N TRP A 2 -37.63 -2.05 58.89
CA TRP A 2 -36.42 -1.36 58.49
C TRP A 2 -35.42 -2.25 57.70
N VAL A 3 -35.40 -3.55 58.01
CA VAL A 3 -34.54 -4.55 57.33
C VAL A 3 -34.94 -4.75 55.85
N LEU A 4 -36.21 -4.58 55.50
CA LEU A 4 -36.70 -4.73 54.15
C LEU A 4 -36.46 -3.48 53.29
N ARG A 5 -36.26 -2.30 53.89
CA ARG A 5 -35.90 -1.07 53.21
C ARG A 5 -34.46 -1.11 52.72
N ASP A 6 -33.52 -1.53 53.54
CA ASP A 6 -32.10 -1.68 53.18
C ASP A 6 -31.89 -2.66 52.02
N SER A 7 -32.66 -3.75 51.98
CA SER A 7 -32.56 -4.72 50.89
C SER A 7 -33.11 -4.21 49.54
N ALA A 8 -34.11 -3.30 49.58
CA ALA A 8 -34.67 -2.70 48.37
C ALA A 8 -33.79 -1.58 47.84
N GLU A 9 -33.19 -0.76 48.71
CA GLU A 9 -32.22 0.28 48.31
C GLU A 9 -30.92 -0.33 47.81
N GLY A 10 -30.42 -1.39 48.40
CA GLY A 10 -29.27 -2.15 47.94
C GLY A 10 -29.50 -2.79 46.56
N LYS A 11 -30.67 -3.35 46.28
CA LYS A 11 -31.01 -3.89 44.93
C LYS A 11 -31.15 -2.81 43.88
N ASN A 12 -31.72 -1.67 44.24
CA ASN A 12 -31.84 -0.53 43.33
C ASN A 12 -30.45 0.08 42.99
N ALA A 13 -29.58 0.20 44.00
CA ALA A 13 -28.19 0.65 43.80
C ALA A 13 -27.38 -0.33 42.92
N VAL A 14 -27.51 -1.64 43.13
CA VAL A 14 -26.85 -2.67 42.32
C VAL A 14 -27.36 -2.65 40.85
N ASN A 15 -28.68 -2.49 40.66
CA ASN A 15 -29.29 -2.40 39.36
C ASN A 15 -28.86 -1.11 38.62
N SER A 16 -28.76 0.02 39.31
CA SER A 16 -28.29 1.29 38.74
C SER A 16 -26.80 1.23 38.35
N LEU A 17 -25.96 0.62 39.19
CA LEU A 17 -24.55 0.36 38.91
C LEU A 17 -24.37 -0.57 37.70
N ALA A 18 -25.14 -1.66 37.62
CA ALA A 18 -25.11 -2.58 36.49
C ALA A 18 -25.55 -1.91 35.17
N SER A 19 -26.52 -1.00 35.22
CA SER A 19 -26.99 -0.22 34.09
C SER A 19 -25.94 0.80 33.62
N ALA A 20 -25.31 1.50 34.58
CA ALA A 20 -24.21 2.43 34.27
C ALA A 20 -22.99 1.73 33.67
N GLN A 21 -22.68 0.53 34.16
CA GLN A 21 -21.59 -0.28 33.61
C GLN A 21 -21.87 -0.73 32.18
N LYS A 22 -23.08 -1.20 31.88
CA LYS A 22 -23.47 -1.56 30.50
C LYS A 22 -23.38 -0.37 29.57
N LEU A 23 -23.81 0.81 29.99
CA LEU A 23 -23.72 2.04 29.20
C LEU A 23 -22.27 2.43 28.95
N ALA A 24 -21.41 2.32 29.96
CA ALA A 24 -19.98 2.60 29.82
C ALA A 24 -19.28 1.60 28.86
N ASP A 25 -19.60 0.31 28.96
CA ASP A 25 -19.06 -0.71 28.05
C ASP A 25 -19.53 -0.49 26.60
N GLU A 26 -20.78 -0.07 26.41
CA GLU A 26 -21.31 0.25 25.09
C GLU A 26 -20.69 1.52 24.51
N ALA A 27 -20.57 2.58 25.30
CA ALA A 27 -19.86 3.80 24.89
C ALA A 27 -18.41 3.52 24.53
N ARG A 28 -17.70 2.70 25.29
CA ARG A 28 -16.33 2.26 25.00
C ARG A 28 -16.25 1.49 23.70
N LYS A 29 -17.17 0.58 23.45
CA LYS A 29 -17.23 -0.18 22.20
C LYS A 29 -17.43 0.73 21.00
N LEU A 30 -18.37 1.66 21.07
CA LEU A 30 -18.63 2.64 19.99
C LEU A 30 -17.41 3.54 19.75
N TYR A 31 -16.78 4.03 20.81
CA TYR A 31 -15.55 4.81 20.71
C TYR A 31 -14.43 4.05 20.00
N LEU A 32 -14.18 2.79 20.36
CA LEU A 32 -13.12 1.99 19.76
C LEU A 32 -13.40 1.62 18.29
N ILE A 33 -14.66 1.44 17.92
CA ILE A 33 -15.06 1.28 16.51
C ILE A 33 -14.75 2.55 15.74
N GLU A 34 -15.18 3.71 16.23
CA GLU A 34 -14.91 4.98 15.58
C GLU A 34 -13.39 5.28 15.51
N TYR A 35 -12.65 4.99 16.56
CA TYR A 35 -11.20 5.10 16.62
C TYR A 35 -10.55 4.27 15.51
N ALA A 36 -10.93 3.01 15.36
CA ALA A 36 -10.41 2.14 14.31
C ALA A 36 -10.77 2.65 12.90
N ASP A 37 -12.00 3.15 12.71
CA ASP A 37 -12.44 3.71 11.43
C ASP A 37 -11.67 4.98 11.05
N LYS A 38 -11.38 5.84 12.02
CA LYS A 38 -10.56 7.06 11.80
C LYS A 38 -9.13 6.72 11.43
N TRP A 39 -8.51 5.74 12.14
CA TRP A 39 -7.17 5.27 11.81
C TRP A 39 -7.11 4.64 10.42
N ASP A 40 -8.07 3.80 10.08
CA ASP A 40 -8.14 3.15 8.78
C ASP A 40 -8.29 4.17 7.64
N ALA A 41 -9.18 5.16 7.81
CA ALA A 41 -9.35 6.26 6.87
C ALA A 41 -8.06 7.07 6.72
N PHE A 42 -7.42 7.46 7.83
CA PHE A 42 -6.17 8.19 7.82
C PHE A 42 -5.05 7.43 7.09
N MET A 43 -4.88 6.13 7.38
CA MET A 43 -3.85 5.30 6.72
C MET A 43 -4.09 5.17 5.22
N ARG A 44 -5.33 5.09 4.77
CA ARG A 44 -5.67 5.03 3.34
C ARG A 44 -5.50 6.35 2.62
N ASP A 45 -5.57 7.47 3.34
CA ASP A 45 -5.38 8.81 2.77
C ASP A 45 -3.91 9.18 2.57
N VAL A 46 -2.98 8.46 3.22
CA VAL A 46 -1.55 8.65 3.05
C VAL A 46 -1.12 8.19 1.66
N ARG A 47 -0.58 9.12 0.87
CA ARG A 47 -0.16 8.90 -0.51
C ARG A 47 1.29 9.31 -0.74
N ALA A 48 1.89 8.75 -1.78
CA ALA A 48 3.15 9.28 -2.27
C ALA A 48 2.96 10.71 -2.78
N ARG A 49 3.96 11.57 -2.58
CA ARG A 49 3.94 12.87 -3.25
C ARG A 49 3.90 12.69 -4.76
N PRO A 50 3.26 13.60 -5.52
CA PRO A 50 3.32 13.56 -6.97
C PRO A 50 4.77 13.53 -7.47
N VAL A 51 5.06 12.65 -8.41
CA VAL A 51 6.38 12.46 -9.00
C VAL A 51 6.34 12.65 -10.51
N ASN A 52 7.40 13.24 -11.06
CA ASN A 52 7.51 13.59 -12.46
C ASN A 52 8.37 12.56 -13.22
N GLY A 53 7.85 11.34 -13.38
CA GLY A 53 8.51 10.29 -14.14
C GLY A 53 9.29 9.29 -13.29
N LEU A 54 9.95 8.36 -14.00
CA LEU A 54 10.64 7.22 -13.39
C LEU A 54 11.79 7.58 -12.46
N GLU A 55 12.55 8.63 -12.81
CA GLU A 55 13.69 9.04 -12.00
C GLU A 55 13.30 9.62 -10.67
N ASP A 56 12.30 10.52 -10.68
CA ASP A 56 11.77 11.09 -9.45
C ASP A 56 11.09 10.03 -8.58
N ALA A 57 10.39 9.07 -9.22
CA ALA A 57 9.82 7.91 -8.52
C ALA A 57 10.92 7.03 -7.89
N ALA A 58 12.03 6.79 -8.61
CA ALA A 58 13.16 6.03 -8.08
C ALA A 58 13.83 6.76 -6.90
N ILE A 59 14.05 8.08 -7.02
CA ILE A 59 14.60 8.89 -5.92
C ILE A 59 13.70 8.80 -4.68
N LEU A 60 12.38 8.93 -4.86
CA LEU A 60 11.44 8.81 -3.75
C LEU A 60 11.45 7.40 -3.14
N ALA A 61 11.47 6.35 -3.97
CA ALA A 61 11.61 4.97 -3.47
C ALA A 61 12.90 4.80 -2.65
N ARG A 62 14.02 5.38 -3.12
CA ARG A 62 15.29 5.36 -2.36
C ARG A 62 15.19 6.10 -1.02
N GLN A 63 14.53 7.25 -0.97
CA GLN A 63 14.29 7.98 0.28
C GLN A 63 13.41 7.18 1.25
N LEU A 64 12.40 6.47 0.73
CA LEU A 64 11.50 5.65 1.55
C LEU A 64 12.12 4.32 1.99
N SER A 65 13.22 3.88 1.36
CA SER A 65 13.97 2.70 1.81
C SER A 65 14.82 2.97 3.06
N ASP A 66 14.99 4.22 3.46
CA ASP A 66 15.71 4.55 4.69
C ASP A 66 14.91 4.09 5.92
N PRO A 67 15.54 3.39 6.88
CA PRO A 67 14.88 2.99 8.13
C PRO A 67 14.34 4.16 8.96
N SER A 68 14.89 5.36 8.79
CA SER A 68 14.43 6.59 9.43
C SER A 68 13.43 7.39 8.60
N SER A 69 12.96 6.83 7.48
CA SER A 69 12.01 7.50 6.57
C SER A 69 10.71 7.90 7.29
N PRO A 70 10.05 8.96 6.83
CA PRO A 70 8.77 9.39 7.39
C PRO A 70 7.72 8.27 7.39
N LEU A 71 7.71 7.43 6.35
CA LEU A 71 6.80 6.29 6.25
C LEU A 71 7.10 5.22 7.31
N ALA A 72 8.38 4.87 7.51
CA ALA A 72 8.79 3.93 8.55
C ALA A 72 8.41 4.45 9.95
N ASN A 73 8.61 5.74 10.21
CA ASN A 73 8.22 6.37 11.48
C ASN A 73 6.70 6.37 11.67
N LEU A 74 5.92 6.65 10.61
CA LEU A 74 4.47 6.58 10.67
C LEU A 74 3.98 5.16 10.97
N VAL A 75 4.55 4.13 10.32
CA VAL A 75 4.20 2.72 10.58
C VAL A 75 4.50 2.33 12.02
N ARG A 76 5.67 2.71 12.56
CA ARG A 76 6.02 2.45 13.97
C ARG A 76 5.07 3.16 14.94
N PHE A 77 4.72 4.41 14.64
CA PHE A 77 3.79 5.18 15.46
C PHE A 77 2.40 4.53 15.45
N ALA A 78 1.85 4.26 14.26
CA ALA A 78 0.55 3.65 14.12
C ALA A 78 0.47 2.25 14.76
N ALA A 79 1.52 1.45 14.66
CA ALA A 79 1.59 0.15 15.30
C ALA A 79 1.49 0.26 16.84
N ARG A 80 2.08 1.30 17.42
CA ARG A 80 1.96 1.57 18.87
C ARG A 80 0.57 2.04 19.25
N GLU A 81 0.00 2.99 18.51
CA GLU A 81 -1.32 3.55 18.79
C GLU A 81 -2.46 2.51 18.62
N THR A 82 -2.30 1.54 17.73
CA THR A 82 -3.28 0.47 17.52
C THR A 82 -3.06 -0.75 18.40
N SER A 83 -2.07 -0.74 19.30
CA SER A 83 -1.79 -1.80 20.29
C SER A 83 -2.46 -1.46 21.62
N MET A 84 -3.65 -2.00 21.87
CA MET A 84 -4.49 -1.65 23.02
C MET A 84 -4.28 -2.55 24.24
N THR A 85 -3.90 -3.83 24.01
CA THR A 85 -3.81 -4.85 25.08
C THR A 85 -2.37 -5.20 25.46
N GLY A 86 -1.40 -4.78 24.66
CA GLY A 86 0.02 -5.08 24.86
C GLY A 86 0.71 -4.13 25.84
N THR A 87 1.61 -4.69 26.64
CA THR A 87 2.45 -4.03 27.66
C THR A 87 3.50 -3.09 27.06
N ASN A 88 3.18 -2.27 26.08
CA ASN A 88 4.12 -1.29 25.54
C ASN A 88 3.85 0.08 26.17
N GLN A 89 4.78 0.45 27.02
CA GLN A 89 4.92 1.70 27.76
C GLN A 89 4.91 2.90 26.79
N GLY A 90 3.74 3.43 26.51
CA GLY A 90 3.54 4.73 25.89
C GLY A 90 2.47 5.49 26.68
N ASP A 91 2.69 6.77 26.94
CA ASP A 91 1.92 7.57 27.90
C ASP A 91 0.39 7.63 27.70
N ALA A 92 -0.11 7.38 26.50
CA ALA A 92 -1.55 7.32 26.24
C ALA A 92 -2.19 6.01 26.73
N ALA A 93 -1.53 4.87 26.54
CA ALA A 93 -1.97 3.58 27.07
C ALA A 93 -1.99 3.60 28.61
N SER A 94 -1.06 4.30 29.25
CA SER A 94 -0.97 4.40 30.71
C SER A 94 -2.15 5.17 31.33
N TRP A 95 -2.82 6.07 30.62
CA TRP A 95 -4.01 6.75 31.13
C TRP A 95 -5.23 5.81 31.13
N PHE A 96 -5.45 5.07 30.04
CA PHE A 96 -6.53 4.06 29.96
C PHE A 96 -6.28 2.89 30.91
N ASP A 97 -5.05 2.42 31.07
CA ASP A 97 -4.70 1.35 32.00
C ASP A 97 -4.81 1.82 33.46
N ARG A 98 -4.47 3.05 33.80
CA ARG A 98 -4.69 3.63 35.13
C ARG A 98 -6.18 3.73 35.47
N GLN A 99 -7.00 4.11 34.51
CA GLN A 99 -8.45 4.18 34.69
C GLN A 99 -9.08 2.78 34.80
N ARG A 100 -8.62 1.83 33.97
CA ARG A 100 -9.04 0.43 34.00
C ARG A 100 -8.68 -0.25 35.33
N ASN A 101 -7.46 -0.07 35.79
CA ASN A 101 -6.98 -0.67 37.04
C ASN A 101 -7.73 -0.13 38.28
N ARG A 102 -8.11 1.15 38.27
CA ARG A 102 -9.00 1.70 39.35
C ARG A 102 -10.36 1.04 39.34
N ILE A 103 -10.97 0.87 38.17
CA ILE A 103 -12.30 0.24 38.04
C ILE A 103 -12.21 -1.25 38.35
N GLU A 104 -11.14 -1.94 37.95
CA GLU A 104 -10.92 -3.35 38.26
C GLU A 104 -10.58 -3.61 39.72
N GLN A 105 -9.88 -2.74 40.41
CA GLN A 105 -9.67 -2.82 41.84
C GLN A 105 -10.97 -2.65 42.60
N GLN A 106 -11.80 -1.64 42.29
CA GLN A 106 -13.13 -1.48 42.88
C GLN A 106 -14.04 -2.67 42.57
N ARG A 107 -13.88 -3.34 41.45
CA ARG A 107 -14.65 -4.51 41.04
C ARG A 107 -14.24 -5.78 41.78
N ARG A 108 -12.95 -5.97 42.09
CA ARG A 108 -12.46 -7.11 42.93
C ARG A 108 -12.94 -7.02 44.34
N ASP A 109 -13.06 -5.81 44.89
CA ASP A 109 -13.54 -5.59 46.24
C ASP A 109 -15.03 -5.83 46.37
N ILE A 110 -15.83 -5.74 45.29
CA ILE A 110 -17.28 -5.90 45.29
C ILE A 110 -17.75 -7.28 44.83
N LEU A 111 -16.96 -8.00 44.02
CA LEU A 111 -17.34 -9.28 43.39
C LEU A 111 -16.36 -10.42 43.75
N GLY A 112 -15.89 -10.44 44.97
CA GLY A 112 -15.24 -11.63 45.50
C GLY A 112 -16.13 -12.85 45.23
N GLU A 113 -15.61 -13.80 44.48
CA GLU A 113 -16.04 -15.20 44.45
C GLU A 113 -17.12 -15.72 43.48
N ILE A 114 -17.63 -14.99 42.49
CA ILE A 114 -18.51 -15.70 41.54
C ILE A 114 -18.11 -15.39 40.10
N SER A 115 -17.41 -16.29 39.47
CA SER A 115 -17.29 -16.50 38.04
C SER A 115 -15.85 -16.64 37.55
N GLY A 116 -15.16 -17.65 38.01
CA GLY A 116 -14.00 -18.19 37.25
C GLY A 116 -14.45 -18.76 35.91
N GLU A 117 -13.60 -18.65 34.94
CA GLU A 117 -13.48 -19.37 33.65
C GLU A 117 -14.33 -18.99 32.45
N ARG A 118 -15.57 -18.51 32.58
CA ARG A 118 -16.36 -18.15 31.37
C ARG A 118 -16.09 -16.76 30.77
N ALA A 119 -15.33 -15.92 31.47
CA ALA A 119 -15.00 -14.56 31.04
C ALA A 119 -13.80 -14.46 30.08
N ARG A 120 -13.05 -15.54 29.83
CA ARG A 120 -11.80 -15.53 29.06
C ARG A 120 -12.00 -15.53 27.52
N PHE A 121 -13.22 -15.71 27.03
CA PHE A 121 -13.51 -15.81 25.59
C PHE A 121 -14.40 -14.68 25.03
N ARG A 122 -14.68 -13.64 25.78
CA ARG A 122 -15.27 -12.44 25.17
C ARG A 122 -14.15 -11.66 24.52
N LEU A 123 -14.19 -11.59 23.18
CA LEU A 123 -13.39 -10.65 22.39
C LEU A 123 -13.63 -9.25 22.98
N THR A 124 -12.63 -8.73 23.68
CA THR A 124 -12.72 -7.36 24.18
C THR A 124 -12.76 -6.41 23.00
N PRO A 125 -13.45 -5.27 23.07
CA PRO A 125 -13.49 -4.31 21.98
C PRO A 125 -12.09 -3.85 21.52
N GLU A 126 -11.13 -3.83 22.44
CA GLU A 126 -9.72 -3.53 22.17
C GLU A 126 -9.09 -4.54 21.22
N ARG A 127 -9.40 -5.82 21.42
CA ARG A 127 -8.88 -6.88 20.57
C ARG A 127 -9.42 -6.78 19.15
N ALA A 128 -10.65 -6.31 18.97
CA ALA A 128 -11.20 -6.05 17.64
C ALA A 128 -10.42 -4.96 16.88
N VAL A 129 -9.92 -3.92 17.58
CA VAL A 129 -9.02 -2.93 17.01
C VAL A 129 -7.69 -3.58 16.64
N GLU A 130 -7.10 -4.36 17.53
CA GLU A 130 -5.82 -5.02 17.30
C GLU A 130 -5.85 -6.00 16.13
N ASP A 131 -6.91 -6.78 16.00
CA ASP A 131 -7.10 -7.75 14.91
C ASP A 131 -7.23 -7.02 13.55
N ARG A 132 -7.91 -5.86 13.54
CA ARG A 132 -8.04 -5.03 12.32
C ARG A 132 -6.71 -4.49 11.83
N PHE A 133 -5.80 -4.16 12.72
CA PHE A 133 -4.48 -3.61 12.41
C PHE A 133 -3.34 -4.63 12.58
N GLU A 134 -3.64 -5.93 12.60
CA GLU A 134 -2.64 -6.97 12.87
C GLU A 134 -1.43 -6.90 11.93
N LEU A 135 -1.65 -6.74 10.62
CA LEU A 135 -0.57 -6.64 9.65
C LEU A 135 0.31 -5.40 9.85
N LEU A 136 -0.32 -4.26 10.13
CA LEU A 136 0.39 -3.00 10.41
C LEU A 136 1.22 -3.11 11.70
N ARG A 137 0.64 -3.67 12.75
CA ARG A 137 1.31 -3.90 14.02
C ARG A 137 2.50 -4.85 13.87
N ARG A 138 2.31 -5.97 13.16
CA ARG A 138 3.39 -6.92 12.87
C ARG A 138 4.54 -6.24 12.15
N LEU A 139 4.26 -5.46 11.09
CA LEU A 139 5.27 -4.69 10.38
C LEU A 139 5.96 -3.68 11.31
N GLY A 140 5.21 -2.89 12.07
CA GLY A 140 5.75 -1.92 13.01
C GLY A 140 6.67 -2.53 14.07
N TYR A 141 6.31 -3.70 14.61
CA TYR A 141 7.17 -4.43 15.55
C TYR A 141 8.45 -4.94 14.90
N GLN A 142 8.40 -5.44 13.68
CA GLN A 142 9.59 -5.81 12.93
C GLN A 142 10.52 -4.62 12.72
N LEU A 143 9.97 -3.43 12.40
CA LEU A 143 10.72 -2.19 12.24
C LEU A 143 11.35 -1.68 13.55
N LEU A 144 10.79 -2.03 14.70
CA LEU A 144 11.35 -1.69 16.02
C LEU A 144 12.51 -2.61 16.42
N GLN A 145 12.49 -3.86 15.98
CA GLN A 145 13.49 -4.87 16.31
C GLN A 145 14.71 -4.84 15.38
N THR A 146 14.55 -4.26 14.18
CA THR A 146 15.62 -4.17 13.19
C THR A 146 16.41 -2.88 13.36
N THR A 147 17.68 -3.03 13.77
CA THR A 147 18.64 -1.91 13.85
C THR A 147 19.40 -1.68 12.54
N ASN A 148 19.39 -2.67 11.63
CA ASN A 148 20.11 -2.64 10.37
C ASN A 148 19.14 -2.53 9.18
N ALA A 149 19.40 -1.58 8.27
CA ALA A 149 18.62 -1.38 7.04
C ALA A 149 18.47 -2.67 6.20
N SER A 150 19.51 -3.50 6.14
CA SER A 150 19.50 -4.75 5.35
C SER A 150 18.47 -5.79 5.83
N ASN A 151 18.06 -5.73 7.08
CA ASN A 151 17.08 -6.66 7.67
C ASN A 151 15.68 -6.06 7.78
N ASP A 152 15.54 -4.77 7.53
CA ASP A 152 14.29 -4.05 7.59
C ASP A 152 13.39 -4.45 6.39
N PRO A 153 12.19 -5.02 6.62
CA PRO A 153 11.31 -5.47 5.54
C PRO A 153 10.81 -4.33 4.66
N LEU A 154 10.60 -3.14 5.22
CA LEU A 154 10.17 -1.96 4.49
C LEU A 154 11.30 -1.45 3.58
N SER A 155 12.50 -1.33 4.13
CA SER A 155 13.69 -0.92 3.38
C SER A 155 13.94 -1.84 2.20
N ARG A 156 13.87 -3.16 2.39
CA ARG A 156 14.03 -4.13 1.29
C ARG A 156 12.99 -3.99 0.19
N SER A 157 11.74 -3.76 0.56
CA SER A 157 10.65 -3.59 -0.41
C SER A 157 10.85 -2.34 -1.27
N PHE A 158 11.21 -1.21 -0.65
CA PHE A 158 11.48 0.03 -1.36
C PHE A 158 12.82 0.02 -2.12
N GLU A 159 13.83 -0.69 -1.64
CA GLU A 159 15.08 -0.92 -2.37
C GLU A 159 14.86 -1.73 -3.65
N ALA A 160 14.05 -2.79 -3.57
CA ALA A 160 13.65 -3.57 -4.75
C ALA A 160 12.89 -2.70 -5.76
N LEU A 161 11.98 -1.84 -5.27
CA LEU A 161 11.25 -0.90 -6.11
C LEU A 161 12.20 0.13 -6.77
N TYR A 162 13.11 0.72 -6.01
CA TYR A 162 14.16 1.62 -6.51
C TYR A 162 14.99 0.98 -7.62
N SER A 163 15.49 -0.23 -7.39
CA SER A 163 16.29 -0.98 -8.36
C SER A 163 15.54 -1.22 -9.67
N GLN A 164 14.27 -1.59 -9.58
CA GLN A 164 13.44 -1.83 -10.76
C GLN A 164 13.11 -0.55 -11.52
N LEU A 165 12.73 0.52 -10.84
CA LEU A 165 12.46 1.81 -11.47
C LEU A 165 13.71 2.38 -12.16
N THR A 166 14.89 2.22 -11.55
CA THR A 166 16.17 2.62 -12.15
C THR A 166 16.50 1.79 -13.38
N THR A 167 16.32 0.47 -13.33
CA THR A 167 16.53 -0.43 -14.47
C THR A 167 15.60 -0.07 -15.63
N LEU A 168 14.32 0.20 -15.34
CA LEU A 168 13.35 0.65 -16.33
C LEU A 168 13.74 1.98 -16.96
N SER A 169 14.14 2.96 -16.14
CA SER A 169 14.57 4.27 -16.61
C SER A 169 15.75 4.16 -17.59
N THR A 170 16.76 3.36 -17.24
CA THR A 170 17.96 3.15 -18.11
C THR A 170 17.61 2.41 -19.38
N SER A 171 16.79 1.36 -19.33
CA SER A 171 16.37 0.61 -20.53
C SER A 171 15.57 1.47 -21.50
N LEU A 172 14.61 2.26 -20.99
CA LEU A 172 13.80 3.14 -21.82
C LEU A 172 14.60 4.29 -22.44
N ARG A 173 15.61 4.84 -21.74
CA ARG A 173 16.55 5.81 -22.30
C ARG A 173 17.43 5.21 -23.40
N GLY A 174 17.80 3.95 -23.24
CA GLY A 174 18.52 3.19 -24.26
C GLY A 174 17.69 2.84 -25.51
N GLY A 175 16.41 3.27 -25.54
CA GLY A 175 15.51 2.98 -26.67
C GLY A 175 14.96 1.57 -26.69
N GLN A 176 15.18 0.79 -25.64
CA GLN A 176 14.69 -0.58 -25.57
C GLN A 176 13.17 -0.60 -25.34
N VAL A 177 12.52 -1.53 -26.00
CA VAL A 177 11.11 -1.86 -25.73
C VAL A 177 11.09 -2.80 -24.52
N VAL A 178 10.55 -2.33 -23.41
CA VAL A 178 10.40 -3.15 -22.20
C VAL A 178 9.06 -3.88 -22.27
N PRO A 179 9.04 -5.22 -22.18
CA PRO A 179 7.78 -5.96 -22.16
C PRO A 179 6.91 -5.51 -20.98
N ALA A 180 5.65 -5.17 -21.26
CA ALA A 180 4.71 -4.81 -20.23
C ALA A 180 4.46 -6.02 -19.30
N GLY A 181 4.66 -5.84 -17.99
CA GLY A 181 4.10 -6.75 -16.99
C GLY A 181 5.03 -7.76 -16.32
N GLY A 182 6.33 -7.83 -16.61
CA GLY A 182 7.22 -8.81 -15.96
C GLY A 182 7.47 -8.51 -14.47
N THR A 183 8.48 -7.70 -14.20
CA THR A 183 8.99 -7.45 -12.84
C THR A 183 8.11 -6.49 -12.04
N LEU A 184 7.49 -5.50 -12.69
CA LEU A 184 6.57 -4.56 -12.05
C LEU A 184 5.32 -5.29 -11.52
N LYS A 185 4.78 -6.25 -12.27
CA LYS A 185 3.64 -7.03 -11.83
C LYS A 185 3.92 -7.84 -10.56
N ARG A 186 5.14 -8.37 -10.42
CA ARG A 186 5.56 -9.05 -9.20
C ARG A 186 5.61 -8.09 -8.01
N LEU A 187 6.17 -6.91 -8.18
CA LEU A 187 6.20 -5.87 -7.15
C LEU A 187 4.79 -5.37 -6.80
N GLN A 188 3.87 -5.29 -7.77
CA GLN A 188 2.45 -4.97 -7.50
C GLN A 188 1.79 -6.03 -6.62
N LEU A 189 2.05 -7.32 -6.86
CA LEU A 189 1.54 -8.40 -6.01
C LEU A 189 2.13 -8.35 -4.60
N ASP A 190 3.41 -8.02 -4.49
CA ASP A 190 4.07 -7.87 -3.18
C ASP A 190 3.55 -6.62 -2.44
N ALA A 191 3.34 -5.51 -3.15
CA ALA A 191 2.74 -4.29 -2.60
C ALA A 191 1.30 -4.52 -2.12
N ALA A 192 0.49 -5.30 -2.87
CA ALA A 192 -0.89 -5.60 -2.50
C ALA A 192 -1.02 -6.36 -1.18
N ARG A 193 0.04 -7.05 -0.74
CA ARG A 193 0.10 -7.78 0.55
C ARG A 193 0.51 -6.90 1.72
N GLN A 194 1.01 -5.69 1.44
CA GLN A 194 1.43 -4.78 2.50
C GLN A 194 0.22 -4.11 3.18
N PRO A 195 0.33 -3.78 4.47
CA PRO A 195 -0.68 -2.98 5.14
C PRO A 195 -0.68 -1.52 4.61
N GLU A 196 -1.83 -0.83 4.78
CA GLU A 196 -1.83 0.61 4.61
C GLU A 196 -0.97 1.28 5.73
N PRO A 197 -0.26 2.34 5.43
CA PRO A 197 -0.20 3.13 4.18
C PRO A 197 0.86 2.66 3.18
N VAL A 198 1.64 1.63 3.51
CA VAL A 198 2.74 1.13 2.67
C VAL A 198 2.24 0.69 1.30
N ARG A 199 1.11 -0.03 1.28
CA ARG A 199 0.48 -0.48 0.03
C ARG A 199 0.17 0.67 -0.91
N SER A 200 -0.54 1.68 -0.43
CA SER A 200 -0.93 2.85 -1.26
C SER A 200 0.29 3.58 -1.82
N VAL A 201 1.29 3.85 -0.99
CA VAL A 201 2.52 4.53 -1.41
C VAL A 201 3.30 3.72 -2.44
N MET A 202 3.44 2.40 -2.26
CA MET A 202 4.10 1.53 -3.24
C MET A 202 3.34 1.47 -4.56
N MET A 203 2.00 1.35 -4.50
CA MET A 203 1.16 1.29 -5.69
C MET A 203 1.19 2.59 -6.49
N ASP A 204 1.21 3.75 -5.82
CA ASP A 204 1.35 5.06 -6.48
C ASP A 204 2.65 5.12 -7.30
N LEU A 205 3.78 4.69 -6.73
CA LEU A 205 5.07 4.65 -7.43
C LEU A 205 5.11 3.65 -8.58
N LEU A 206 4.52 2.47 -8.40
CA LEU A 206 4.42 1.44 -9.43
C LEU A 206 3.55 1.89 -10.60
N GLN A 207 2.47 2.63 -10.34
CA GLN A 207 1.60 3.19 -11.37
C GLN A 207 2.35 4.20 -12.27
N VAL A 208 3.22 5.02 -11.68
CA VAL A 208 4.09 5.91 -12.46
C VAL A 208 5.04 5.08 -13.35
N GLY A 209 5.61 3.99 -12.81
CA GLY A 209 6.44 3.05 -13.56
C GLY A 209 5.72 2.48 -14.78
N ASP A 210 4.51 1.97 -14.59
CA ASP A 210 3.70 1.39 -15.66
C ASP A 210 3.34 2.43 -16.74
N SER A 211 2.82 3.59 -16.33
CA SER A 211 2.39 4.62 -17.27
C SER A 211 3.54 5.17 -18.12
N GLN A 212 4.68 5.43 -17.51
CA GLN A 212 5.88 5.92 -18.20
C GLN A 212 6.47 4.84 -19.14
N THR A 213 6.45 3.59 -18.72
CA THR A 213 6.91 2.47 -19.55
C THR A 213 6.06 2.35 -20.82
N ILE A 214 4.74 2.40 -20.68
CA ILE A 214 3.82 2.35 -21.83
C ILE A 214 4.05 3.54 -22.77
N GLN A 215 4.07 4.76 -22.25
CA GLN A 215 4.25 5.97 -23.07
C GLN A 215 5.59 5.99 -23.80
N GLN A 216 6.67 5.63 -23.12
CA GLN A 216 8.01 5.65 -23.74
C GLN A 216 8.18 4.52 -24.74
N SER A 217 7.66 3.32 -24.44
CA SER A 217 7.65 2.20 -25.40
C SER A 217 6.88 2.56 -26.67
N GLN A 218 5.71 3.19 -26.54
CA GLN A 218 4.95 3.69 -27.70
C GLN A 218 5.73 4.72 -28.50
N LYS A 219 6.42 5.66 -27.84
CA LYS A 219 7.29 6.64 -28.53
C LYS A 219 8.45 5.98 -29.23
N ASN A 220 9.09 5.00 -28.61
CA ASN A 220 10.21 4.27 -29.22
C ASN A 220 9.76 3.45 -30.42
N LEU A 221 8.63 2.74 -30.30
CA LEU A 221 8.02 2.03 -31.44
C LEU A 221 7.65 2.97 -32.58
N SER A 222 7.00 4.09 -32.26
CA SER A 222 6.65 5.10 -33.28
C SER A 222 7.88 5.69 -33.98
N LYS A 223 8.95 6.00 -33.24
CA LYS A 223 10.21 6.46 -33.82
C LYS A 223 10.87 5.39 -34.68
N GLY A 224 10.92 4.15 -34.21
CA GLY A 224 11.46 3.02 -34.95
C GLY A 224 10.70 2.81 -36.25
N ALA A 225 9.38 2.75 -36.22
CA ALA A 225 8.53 2.65 -37.41
C ALA A 225 8.74 3.82 -38.37
N SER A 226 8.78 5.05 -37.84
CA SER A 226 8.99 6.24 -38.67
C SER A 226 10.37 6.26 -39.34
N SER A 227 11.44 5.83 -38.66
CA SER A 227 12.77 5.80 -39.21
C SER A 227 12.91 4.77 -40.33
N LEU A 228 12.35 3.58 -40.13
CA LEU A 228 12.30 2.54 -41.17
C LEU A 228 11.44 2.94 -42.37
N ALA A 229 10.23 3.44 -42.10
CA ALA A 229 9.31 3.85 -43.15
C ALA A 229 9.80 5.06 -43.95
N SER A 230 10.41 6.05 -43.28
CA SER A 230 10.81 7.29 -43.97
C SER A 230 11.94 7.07 -44.97
N GLY A 231 12.90 6.20 -44.68
CA GLY A 231 14.01 5.88 -45.58
C GLY A 231 13.52 5.13 -46.81
N LEU A 232 12.93 3.97 -46.62
CA LEU A 232 12.45 3.11 -47.71
C LEU A 232 11.22 3.68 -48.40
N CYS A 233 10.30 4.32 -47.70
CA CYS A 233 9.14 4.94 -48.31
C CYS A 233 9.50 6.09 -49.25
N LYS A 234 10.48 6.94 -48.91
CA LYS A 234 10.93 8.02 -49.78
C LYS A 234 11.64 7.51 -51.02
N SER A 235 12.47 6.48 -50.89
CA SER A 235 13.25 5.95 -52.03
C SER A 235 12.44 5.06 -52.96
N SER A 236 11.52 4.26 -52.42
CA SER A 236 10.92 3.16 -53.17
C SER A 236 9.42 3.36 -53.48
N ILE A 237 8.69 4.06 -52.65
CA ILE A 237 7.20 4.09 -52.71
C ILE A 237 6.67 5.52 -52.93
N SER A 238 7.30 6.54 -52.36
CA SER A 238 6.79 7.90 -52.37
C SER A 238 6.72 8.46 -53.81
N GLY A 239 5.54 8.95 -54.17
CA GLY A 239 5.31 9.52 -55.51
C GLY A 239 5.14 8.48 -56.62
N ARG A 240 5.05 7.17 -56.33
CA ARG A 240 4.85 6.08 -57.29
C ARG A 240 3.46 5.44 -57.16
N TYR A 241 2.93 4.93 -58.29
CA TYR A 241 1.67 4.19 -58.31
C TYR A 241 1.87 2.77 -57.67
N PRO A 242 0.98 2.22 -56.91
CA PRO A 242 -0.40 2.69 -56.61
C PRO A 242 -0.51 3.66 -55.43
N PHE A 243 0.56 4.02 -54.75
CA PHE A 243 0.53 4.84 -53.52
C PHE A 243 0.31 6.34 -53.81
N SER A 244 0.54 6.77 -55.03
CA SER A 244 0.22 8.12 -55.47
C SER A 244 -0.62 8.07 -56.78
N ARG A 245 -1.81 8.65 -56.74
CA ARG A 245 -2.81 8.60 -57.80
C ARG A 245 -2.36 9.25 -59.13
N ASN A 246 -1.50 10.22 -59.03
CA ASN A 246 -0.99 10.99 -60.20
C ASN A 246 0.47 10.64 -60.54
N ALA A 247 0.97 9.51 -60.07
CA ALA A 247 2.33 9.10 -60.33
C ALA A 247 2.53 8.66 -61.76
N ARG A 248 3.66 9.09 -62.35
CA ARG A 248 4.10 8.68 -63.71
C ARG A 248 4.92 7.38 -63.69
N ALA A 249 5.37 6.96 -62.51
CA ALA A 249 6.18 5.76 -62.31
C ALA A 249 5.47 4.80 -61.35
N GLU A 250 5.62 3.52 -61.61
CA GLU A 250 5.13 2.45 -60.72
C GLU A 250 6.20 2.04 -59.70
N VAL A 251 5.78 1.48 -58.59
CA VAL A 251 6.67 0.85 -57.60
C VAL A 251 7.22 -0.42 -58.22
N GLY A 252 8.54 -0.57 -58.26
CA GLY A 252 9.19 -1.81 -58.66
C GLY A 252 8.86 -2.96 -57.75
N ILE A 253 8.72 -4.17 -58.29
CA ILE A 253 8.40 -5.38 -57.50
C ILE A 253 9.50 -5.62 -56.45
N GLU A 254 10.74 -5.35 -56.75
CA GLU A 254 11.88 -5.47 -55.83
C GLU A 254 11.75 -4.47 -54.67
N ASP A 255 11.44 -3.20 -54.94
CA ASP A 255 11.21 -2.16 -53.96
C ASP A 255 10.04 -2.50 -53.02
N PHE A 256 8.95 -3.05 -53.63
CA PHE A 256 7.79 -3.50 -52.84
C PHE A 256 8.15 -4.68 -51.94
N SER A 257 8.92 -5.62 -52.46
CA SER A 257 9.34 -6.82 -51.69
C SER A 257 10.32 -6.46 -50.58
N LEU A 258 11.22 -5.48 -50.76
CA LEU A 258 12.09 -4.98 -49.70
C LEU A 258 11.30 -4.40 -48.52
N MET A 259 10.13 -3.83 -48.78
CA MET A 259 9.32 -3.22 -47.71
C MET A 259 8.31 -4.21 -47.14
N PHE A 260 7.58 -4.91 -47.97
CA PHE A 260 6.41 -5.73 -47.58
C PHE A 260 6.62 -7.25 -47.76
N GLY A 261 7.73 -7.68 -48.33
CA GLY A 261 8.02 -9.10 -48.55
C GLY A 261 8.32 -9.86 -47.27
N GLN A 262 8.43 -11.20 -47.41
CA GLN A 262 8.69 -12.16 -46.31
C GLN A 262 10.09 -12.00 -45.74
N SER A 263 10.68 -11.11 -45.44
CA SER A 263 11.96 -10.66 -44.84
C SER A 263 12.12 -9.17 -45.09
N GLY A 264 11.04 -8.50 -45.49
CA GLY A 264 11.05 -7.07 -45.75
C GLY A 264 11.14 -6.27 -44.42
N ALA A 265 11.44 -4.98 -44.59
CA ALA A 265 11.68 -4.10 -43.42
C ALA A 265 10.49 -4.03 -42.46
N MET A 266 9.26 -4.15 -42.96
CA MET A 266 8.06 -4.17 -42.09
C MET A 266 7.98 -5.46 -41.27
N GLN A 267 8.29 -6.61 -41.86
CA GLN A 267 8.31 -7.88 -41.12
C GLN A 267 9.40 -7.86 -40.06
N GLN A 268 10.62 -7.44 -40.38
CA GLN A 268 11.72 -7.36 -39.43
C GLN A 268 11.47 -6.38 -38.29
N PHE A 269 10.59 -5.41 -38.46
CA PHE A 269 10.20 -4.48 -37.41
C PHE A 269 9.26 -5.12 -36.37
N PHE A 270 8.46 -6.11 -36.81
CA PHE A 270 7.48 -6.79 -35.93
C PHE A 270 8.01 -8.09 -35.31
N ASP A 271 9.08 -8.68 -35.84
CA ASP A 271 9.77 -9.85 -35.31
C ASP A 271 10.75 -9.46 -34.18
#